data_92344ce3f5826691f43b61312aae596d
#
_entry.id   92344ce3f5826691f43b61312aae596d
#
_cell.length_a   1.000
_cell.length_b   1.000
_cell.length_c   1.000
_cell.angle_alpha   90.00
_cell.angle_beta   90.00
_cell.angle_gamma   90.00
#
_symmetry.space_group_name_H-M   'P 1'
#
loop_
_entity.id
_entity.type
_entity.pdbx_description
1 polymer ?
#
loop_
_entity_poly.entity_id
_entity_poly.type
_entity_poly.pdbx_seq_one_letter_code
_entity_poly.pdbx_strand_id
1 'polypeptide(L)'
;MKMVAAAKLKRAQDKVTELRPYSNKLNEILSNLSDSISNVLFEQRDVKSKLFIVVASDKGLCGSFNSNIFKLFNSVSENNNDHLDSINILPIGKKAYDFFKKKDYNVIDQFWNTLNGFSYADASNIFDYVQDEYLNNNIDQVHIISVSYTHLTLPTTSC
;
A
#
# COMPACT_ATOMS: atom_id res chain seq x y z
N MET A 1 -11.26 17.58 -21.67
CA MET A 1 -10.97 16.49 -20.71
C MET A 1 -9.47 16.24 -20.49
N LYS A 2 -8.60 16.31 -21.49
CA LYS A 2 -7.14 16.11 -21.33
C LYS A 2 -6.49 17.11 -20.37
N MET A 3 -6.87 18.37 -20.38
CA MET A 3 -6.31 19.42 -19.52
C MET A 3 -6.60 19.19 -18.03
N VAL A 4 -7.81 18.74 -17.67
CA VAL A 4 -8.19 18.46 -16.29
C VAL A 4 -7.41 17.24 -15.73
N ALA A 5 -7.24 16.21 -16.55
CA ALA A 5 -6.46 15.04 -16.18
C ALA A 5 -4.97 15.37 -15.98
N ALA A 6 -4.41 16.18 -16.89
CA ALA A 6 -3.03 16.65 -16.79
C ALA A 6 -2.79 17.52 -15.54
N ALA A 7 -3.73 18.41 -15.21
CA ALA A 7 -3.65 19.23 -14.01
C ALA A 7 -3.72 18.39 -12.72
N LYS A 8 -4.58 17.38 -12.68
CA LYS A 8 -4.65 16.44 -11.54
C LYS A 8 -3.37 15.64 -11.39
N LEU A 9 -2.83 15.13 -12.51
CA LEU A 9 -1.56 14.38 -12.50
C LEU A 9 -0.42 15.27 -12.00
N LYS A 10 -0.31 16.49 -12.51
CA LYS A 10 0.73 17.43 -12.07
C LYS A 10 0.65 17.70 -10.57
N ARG A 11 -0.54 17.98 -10.04
CA ARG A 11 -0.72 18.20 -8.59
C ARG A 11 -0.30 16.98 -7.76
N ALA A 12 -0.60 15.77 -8.23
CA ALA A 12 -0.17 14.54 -7.55
C ALA A 12 1.35 14.38 -7.60
N GLN A 13 1.98 14.66 -8.74
CA GLN A 13 3.43 14.62 -8.89
C GLN A 13 4.13 15.66 -8.00
N ASP A 14 3.62 16.89 -7.95
CA ASP A 14 4.16 17.95 -7.11
C ASP A 14 4.13 17.53 -5.62
N LYS A 15 3.02 16.98 -5.14
CA LYS A 15 2.91 16.44 -3.78
C LYS A 15 3.91 15.32 -3.49
N VAL A 16 4.08 14.37 -4.41
CA VAL A 16 5.06 13.29 -4.23
C VAL A 16 6.49 13.86 -4.18
N THR A 17 6.80 14.82 -5.04
CA THR A 17 8.13 15.45 -5.08
C THR A 17 8.41 16.22 -3.78
N GLU A 18 7.41 16.89 -3.23
CA GLU A 18 7.51 17.61 -1.95
C GLU A 18 7.73 16.65 -0.76
N LEU A 19 7.11 15.47 -0.78
CA LEU A 19 7.23 14.48 0.30
C LEU A 19 8.51 13.63 0.23
N ARG A 20 9.14 13.50 -0.93
CA ARG A 20 10.35 12.67 -1.12
C ARG A 20 11.51 13.00 -0.17
N PRO A 21 11.92 14.27 0.04
CA PRO A 21 13.01 14.60 0.95
C PRO A 21 12.71 14.15 2.38
N TYR A 22 11.45 14.30 2.83
CA TYR A 22 11.02 13.87 4.15
C TYR A 22 11.07 12.33 4.28
N SER A 23 10.55 11.61 3.29
CA SER A 23 10.58 10.14 3.27
C SER A 23 12.00 9.59 3.26
N ASN A 24 12.89 10.19 2.47
CA ASN A 24 14.31 9.80 2.42
C ASN A 24 15.01 10.02 3.76
N LYS A 25 14.73 11.16 4.42
CA LYS A 25 15.31 11.46 5.72
C LYS A 25 14.80 10.54 6.83
N LEU A 26 13.50 10.18 6.79
CA LEU A 26 12.95 9.17 7.69
C LEU A 26 13.62 7.81 7.52
N ASN A 27 13.80 7.36 6.27
CA ASN A 27 14.48 6.09 5.99
C ASN A 27 15.93 6.09 6.49
N GLU A 28 16.65 7.20 6.33
CA GLU A 28 18.01 7.37 6.86
C GLU A 28 18.03 7.28 8.39
N ILE A 29 17.09 7.93 9.07
CA ILE A 29 16.96 7.88 10.54
C ILE A 29 16.62 6.45 10.98
N LEU A 30 15.65 5.80 10.34
CA LEU A 30 15.25 4.44 10.68
C LEU A 30 16.38 3.43 10.48
N SER A 31 17.16 3.55 9.40
CA SER A 31 18.31 2.67 9.16
C SER A 31 19.42 2.83 10.22
N ASN A 32 19.58 4.04 10.76
CA ASN A 32 20.56 4.31 11.82
C ASN A 32 20.08 3.89 13.20
N LEU A 33 18.77 3.75 13.40
CA LEU A 33 18.17 3.43 14.69
C LEU A 33 17.85 1.94 14.86
N SER A 34 17.78 1.17 13.76
CA SER A 34 17.36 -0.24 13.76
C SER A 34 18.15 -1.12 14.73
N ASP A 35 19.43 -0.79 14.96
CA ASP A 35 20.32 -1.58 15.83
C ASP A 35 20.25 -1.22 17.31
N SER A 36 19.57 -0.12 17.67
CA SER A 36 19.59 0.42 19.04
C SER A 36 18.24 0.54 19.74
N ILE A 37 17.14 0.25 19.05
CA ILE A 37 15.79 0.40 19.60
C ILE A 37 15.21 -0.97 19.94
N SER A 38 15.07 -1.28 21.23
CA SER A 38 14.18 -2.33 21.71
C SER A 38 12.75 -1.79 21.76
N ASN A 39 12.01 -1.92 20.68
CA ASN A 39 10.59 -1.58 20.62
C ASN A 39 9.82 -2.81 20.14
N VAL A 40 8.65 -3.03 20.70
CA VAL A 40 7.75 -4.15 20.37
C VAL A 40 7.45 -4.22 18.85
N LEU A 41 7.46 -3.08 18.16
CA LEU A 41 7.24 -3.02 16.70
C LEU A 41 8.42 -3.54 15.87
N PHE A 42 9.63 -3.69 16.45
CA PHE A 42 10.82 -4.22 15.80
C PHE A 42 11.17 -5.65 16.25
N GLU A 43 10.39 -6.24 17.15
CA GLU A 43 10.59 -7.62 17.56
C GLU A 43 10.31 -8.59 16.42
N GLN A 44 11.22 -9.52 16.18
CA GLN A 44 10.96 -10.63 15.26
C GLN A 44 10.03 -11.63 15.93
N ARG A 45 8.88 -11.86 15.33
CA ARG A 45 7.88 -12.83 15.78
C ARG A 45 7.77 -13.99 14.78
N ASP A 46 7.31 -15.13 15.28
CA ASP A 46 6.85 -16.21 14.40
C ASP A 46 5.62 -15.73 13.63
N VAL A 47 5.71 -15.69 12.31
CA VAL A 47 4.67 -15.13 11.46
C VAL A 47 3.58 -16.15 11.20
N LYS A 48 2.44 -16.01 11.85
CA LYS A 48 1.23 -16.84 11.69
C LYS A 48 0.14 -16.10 10.93
N SER A 49 0.04 -14.79 11.11
CA SER A 49 -0.97 -13.94 10.49
C SER A 49 -0.33 -12.78 9.73
N LYS A 50 -0.71 -12.61 8.46
CA LYS A 50 -0.22 -11.50 7.61
C LYS A 50 -1.33 -10.56 7.22
N LEU A 51 -1.03 -9.26 7.23
CA LEU A 51 -1.86 -8.22 6.67
C LEU A 51 -1.25 -7.71 5.37
N PHE A 52 -2.02 -7.73 4.30
CA PHE A 52 -1.67 -7.11 3.02
C PHE A 52 -2.51 -5.84 2.81
N ILE A 53 -1.86 -4.69 2.84
CA ILE A 53 -2.45 -3.42 2.43
C ILE A 53 -2.27 -3.31 0.92
N VAL A 54 -3.35 -3.47 0.15
CA VAL A 54 -3.30 -3.48 -1.30
C VAL A 54 -3.89 -2.20 -1.87
N VAL A 55 -3.03 -1.37 -2.47
CA VAL A 55 -3.41 -0.07 -3.03
C VAL A 55 -3.65 -0.19 -4.52
N ALA A 56 -4.92 -0.10 -4.95
CA ALA A 56 -5.32 -0.13 -6.35
C ALA A 56 -6.18 1.10 -6.70
N SER A 57 -6.54 1.28 -7.95
CA SER A 57 -7.34 2.42 -8.40
C SER A 57 -8.83 2.27 -8.06
N ASP A 58 -9.54 3.39 -7.99
CA ASP A 58 -11.02 3.39 -7.90
C ASP A 58 -11.67 3.08 -9.25
N LYS A 59 -11.05 3.50 -10.34
CA LYS A 59 -11.59 3.37 -11.69
C LYS A 59 -10.80 2.34 -12.50
N GLY A 60 -11.49 1.71 -13.45
CA GLY A 60 -10.87 0.88 -14.47
C GLY A 60 -10.23 1.72 -15.60
N LEU A 61 -9.88 1.06 -16.69
CA LEU A 61 -9.25 1.66 -17.88
C LEU A 61 -7.88 2.31 -17.58
N CYS A 62 -7.14 1.73 -16.66
CA CYS A 62 -5.80 2.15 -16.25
C CYS A 62 -4.69 1.20 -16.80
N GLY A 63 -4.93 0.58 -17.95
CA GLY A 63 -4.02 -0.40 -18.54
C GLY A 63 -3.77 -1.60 -17.63
N SER A 64 -2.52 -2.01 -17.51
CA SER A 64 -2.11 -3.15 -16.66
C SER A 64 -1.93 -2.81 -15.18
N PHE A 65 -2.23 -1.59 -14.74
CA PHE A 65 -1.98 -1.13 -13.37
C PHE A 65 -2.56 -2.07 -12.32
N ASN A 66 -3.88 -2.25 -12.30
CA ASN A 66 -4.52 -3.11 -11.33
C ASN A 66 -4.12 -4.59 -11.50
N SER A 67 -3.98 -5.06 -12.74
CA SER A 67 -3.59 -6.44 -13.03
C SER A 67 -2.19 -6.76 -12.49
N ASN A 68 -1.26 -5.80 -12.58
CA ASN A 68 0.10 -5.98 -12.05
C ASN A 68 0.12 -6.02 -10.53
N ILE A 69 -0.73 -5.20 -9.86
CA ILE A 69 -0.89 -5.25 -8.40
C ILE A 69 -1.39 -6.62 -7.95
N PHE A 70 -2.42 -7.16 -8.61
CA PHE A 70 -2.99 -8.45 -8.24
C PHE A 70 -2.05 -9.62 -8.55
N LYS A 71 -1.27 -9.55 -9.64
CA LYS A 71 -0.22 -10.54 -9.93
C LYS A 71 0.88 -10.50 -8.88
N LEU A 72 1.32 -9.31 -8.47
CA LEU A 72 2.31 -9.14 -7.43
C LEU A 72 1.81 -9.71 -6.09
N PHE A 73 0.55 -9.40 -5.73
CA PHE A 73 -0.06 -9.96 -4.54
C PHE A 73 -0.04 -11.50 -4.58
N ASN A 74 -0.50 -12.12 -5.66
CA ASN A 74 -0.51 -13.58 -5.78
C ASN A 74 0.90 -14.16 -5.65
N SER A 75 1.89 -13.58 -6.33
CA SER A 75 3.29 -14.03 -6.23
C SER A 75 3.85 -13.93 -4.81
N VAL A 76 3.54 -12.85 -4.09
CA VAL A 76 4.01 -12.66 -2.70
C VAL A 76 3.25 -13.56 -1.73
N SER A 77 1.96 -13.78 -1.94
CA SER A 77 1.15 -14.65 -1.08
C SER A 77 1.51 -16.12 -1.26
N GLU A 78 1.74 -16.59 -2.49
CA GLU A 78 2.07 -17.99 -2.79
C GLU A 78 3.44 -18.40 -2.22
N ASN A 79 4.43 -17.53 -2.27
CA ASN A 79 5.79 -17.82 -1.78
C ASN A 79 5.88 -17.93 -0.25
N ASN A 80 4.81 -17.65 0.48
CA ASN A 80 4.84 -17.55 1.95
C ASN A 80 3.77 -18.38 2.67
N ASN A 81 3.10 -19.31 1.98
CA ASN A 81 1.90 -19.97 2.52
C ASN A 81 2.15 -21.19 3.42
N ASP A 82 3.37 -21.67 3.57
CA ASP A 82 3.62 -22.99 4.18
C ASP A 82 3.29 -23.08 5.68
N HIS A 83 3.04 -21.96 6.39
CA HIS A 83 2.75 -21.93 7.83
C HIS A 83 1.82 -20.78 8.28
N LEU A 84 1.00 -20.23 7.38
CA LEU A 84 0.12 -19.10 7.74
C LEU A 84 -1.25 -19.59 8.18
N ASP A 85 -1.66 -19.18 9.37
CA ASP A 85 -3.01 -19.43 9.89
C ASP A 85 -4.05 -18.52 9.23
N SER A 86 -3.65 -17.28 8.88
CA SER A 86 -4.57 -16.32 8.24
C SER A 86 -3.88 -15.28 7.34
N ILE A 87 -4.59 -14.94 6.26
CA ILE A 87 -4.24 -13.81 5.39
C ILE A 87 -5.38 -12.79 5.49
N ASN A 88 -5.04 -11.61 6.02
CA ASN A 88 -5.94 -10.47 6.10
C ASN A 88 -5.62 -9.47 5.00
N ILE A 89 -6.64 -8.88 4.39
CA ILE A 89 -6.48 -7.92 3.29
C ILE A 89 -7.16 -6.62 3.65
N LEU A 90 -6.40 -5.53 3.63
CA LEU A 90 -6.89 -4.17 3.74
C LEU A 90 -6.81 -3.51 2.35
N PRO A 91 -7.91 -3.51 1.58
CA PRO A 91 -7.92 -2.90 0.27
C PRO A 91 -8.04 -1.37 0.38
N ILE A 92 -7.22 -0.67 -0.39
CA ILE A 92 -7.35 0.78 -0.61
C ILE A 92 -7.67 0.99 -2.08
N GLY A 93 -8.84 1.52 -2.36
CA GLY A 93 -9.39 1.69 -3.70
C GLY A 93 -10.41 0.62 -4.09
N LYS A 94 -11.43 1.07 -4.81
CA LYS A 94 -12.59 0.25 -5.17
C LYS A 94 -12.22 -1.02 -5.94
N LYS A 95 -11.21 -0.96 -6.83
CA LYS A 95 -10.82 -2.13 -7.62
C LYS A 95 -10.12 -3.21 -6.79
N ALA A 96 -9.38 -2.83 -5.75
CA ALA A 96 -8.86 -3.80 -4.79
C ALA A 96 -10.00 -4.46 -4.01
N TYR A 97 -10.91 -3.68 -3.47
CA TYR A 97 -12.06 -4.19 -2.73
C TYR A 97 -12.91 -5.16 -3.57
N ASP A 98 -13.32 -4.75 -4.78
CA ASP A 98 -14.13 -5.58 -5.69
C ASP A 98 -13.44 -6.89 -6.07
N PHE A 99 -12.10 -6.88 -6.14
CA PHE A 99 -11.31 -8.07 -6.48
C PHE A 99 -11.24 -9.06 -5.32
N PHE A 100 -10.91 -8.58 -4.12
CA PHE A 100 -10.71 -9.46 -2.97
C PHE A 100 -12.00 -9.93 -2.31
N LYS A 101 -13.07 -9.13 -2.35
CA LYS A 101 -14.38 -9.53 -1.84
C LYS A 101 -14.97 -10.77 -2.54
N LYS A 102 -14.53 -11.08 -3.75
CA LYS A 102 -14.95 -12.27 -4.52
C LYS A 102 -14.14 -13.51 -4.21
N LYS A 103 -13.13 -13.40 -3.38
CA LYS A 103 -12.21 -14.46 -2.99
C LYS A 103 -12.37 -14.74 -1.50
N ASP A 104 -12.00 -15.95 -1.07
CA ASP A 104 -12.06 -16.38 0.34
C ASP A 104 -10.91 -15.81 1.17
N TYR A 105 -10.78 -14.47 1.18
CA TYR A 105 -9.86 -13.77 2.08
C TYR A 105 -10.64 -13.01 3.15
N ASN A 106 -10.02 -12.83 4.32
CA ASN A 106 -10.55 -11.92 5.32
C ASN A 106 -10.30 -10.47 4.88
N VAL A 107 -11.35 -9.80 4.38
CA VAL A 107 -11.27 -8.45 3.81
C VAL A 107 -11.74 -7.42 4.83
N ILE A 108 -10.86 -6.49 5.17
CA ILE A 108 -11.17 -5.34 6.04
C ILE A 108 -11.77 -4.25 5.17
N ASP A 109 -13.05 -3.98 5.31
CA ASP A 109 -13.83 -3.11 4.41
C ASP A 109 -13.95 -1.64 4.87
N GLN A 110 -13.22 -1.23 5.90
CA GLN A 110 -13.34 0.11 6.48
C GLN A 110 -12.70 1.22 5.63
N PHE A 111 -11.66 0.90 4.85
CA PHE A 111 -10.79 1.91 4.24
C PHE A 111 -10.78 1.93 2.70
N TRP A 112 -11.55 1.08 2.03
CA TRP A 112 -11.49 0.94 0.56
C TRP A 112 -11.88 2.21 -0.20
N ASN A 113 -12.70 3.09 0.37
CA ASN A 113 -13.23 4.30 -0.30
C ASN A 113 -12.45 5.58 0.03
N THR A 114 -11.26 5.49 0.58
CA THR A 114 -10.49 6.64 1.06
C THR A 114 -9.70 7.36 -0.03
N LEU A 115 -9.54 6.78 -1.24
CA LEU A 115 -8.70 7.38 -2.30
C LEU A 115 -9.21 8.73 -2.83
N ASN A 116 -10.53 8.98 -2.78
CA ASN A 116 -11.09 10.26 -3.16
C ASN A 116 -10.82 11.32 -2.08
N GLY A 117 -9.75 12.10 -2.27
CA GLY A 117 -9.36 13.12 -1.32
C GLY A 117 -8.48 12.61 -0.19
N PHE A 118 -7.75 11.51 -0.41
CA PHE A 118 -6.83 10.92 0.56
C PHE A 118 -5.95 11.97 1.22
N SER A 119 -6.03 12.02 2.54
CA SER A 119 -5.37 13.00 3.39
C SER A 119 -4.40 12.31 4.36
N TYR A 120 -3.62 13.12 5.08
CA TYR A 120 -2.78 12.60 6.16
C TYR A 120 -3.62 11.93 7.27
N ALA A 121 -4.80 12.47 7.57
CA ALA A 121 -5.70 11.89 8.58
C ALA A 121 -6.14 10.46 8.19
N ASP A 122 -6.42 10.20 6.91
CA ASP A 122 -6.78 8.86 6.44
C ASP A 122 -5.60 7.88 6.60
N ALA A 123 -4.38 8.34 6.28
CA ALA A 123 -3.18 7.54 6.48
C ALA A 123 -2.94 7.24 7.97
N SER A 124 -3.16 8.23 8.86
CA SER A 124 -3.05 8.06 10.30
C SER A 124 -4.06 7.05 10.83
N ASN A 125 -5.32 7.15 10.43
CA ASN A 125 -6.36 6.20 10.84
C ASN A 125 -6.05 4.76 10.41
N ILE A 126 -5.51 4.58 9.20
CA ILE A 126 -5.07 3.26 8.73
C ILE A 126 -3.89 2.76 9.58
N PHE A 127 -2.93 3.64 9.87
CA PHE A 127 -1.78 3.28 10.68
C PHE A 127 -2.20 2.89 12.11
N ASP A 128 -3.07 3.68 12.74
CA ASP A 128 -3.56 3.42 14.10
C ASP A 128 -4.28 2.06 14.15
N TYR A 129 -5.14 1.77 13.17
CA TYR A 129 -5.78 0.47 13.05
C TYR A 129 -4.76 -0.68 12.93
N VAL A 130 -3.78 -0.54 12.04
CA VAL A 130 -2.75 -1.57 11.83
C VAL A 130 -1.89 -1.76 13.07
N GLN A 131 -1.56 -0.68 13.76
CA GLN A 131 -0.80 -0.72 15.01
C GLN A 131 -1.57 -1.45 16.12
N ASP A 132 -2.85 -1.16 16.29
CA ASP A 132 -3.70 -1.82 17.28
C ASP A 132 -3.80 -3.33 16.99
N GLU A 133 -4.02 -3.73 15.75
CA GLU A 133 -4.06 -5.14 15.35
C GLU A 133 -2.72 -5.85 15.57
N TYR A 134 -1.60 -5.17 15.34
CA TYR A 134 -0.27 -5.70 15.58
C TYR A 134 0.02 -5.85 17.08
N LEU A 135 -0.32 -4.85 17.90
CA LEU A 135 -0.10 -4.88 19.37
C LEU A 135 -0.99 -5.92 20.06
N ASN A 136 -2.19 -6.16 19.53
CA ASN A 136 -3.11 -7.18 20.04
C ASN A 136 -2.74 -8.62 19.58
N ASN A 137 -1.63 -8.80 18.84
CA ASN A 137 -1.19 -10.08 18.28
C ASN A 137 -2.19 -10.71 17.29
N ASN A 138 -3.05 -9.92 16.65
CA ASN A 138 -3.94 -10.38 15.58
C ASN A 138 -3.20 -10.46 14.23
N ILE A 139 -2.13 -9.68 14.09
CA ILE A 139 -1.28 -9.60 12.90
C ILE A 139 0.18 -9.60 13.34
N ASP A 140 1.01 -10.41 12.68
CA ASP A 140 2.44 -10.52 12.95
C ASP A 140 3.29 -9.79 11.92
N GLN A 141 2.81 -9.66 10.69
CA GLN A 141 3.53 -9.01 9.62
C GLN A 141 2.61 -8.21 8.69
N VAL A 142 3.07 -7.02 8.28
CA VAL A 142 2.33 -6.12 7.40
C VAL A 142 3.10 -5.92 6.09
N HIS A 143 2.43 -6.14 4.97
CA HIS A 143 2.97 -5.89 3.63
C HIS A 143 2.14 -4.83 2.91
N ILE A 144 2.80 -3.84 2.33
CA ILE A 144 2.14 -2.85 1.46
C ILE A 144 2.44 -3.22 0.01
N ILE A 145 1.38 -3.51 -0.75
CA ILE A 145 1.47 -3.81 -2.18
C ILE A 145 0.94 -2.64 -2.98
N SER A 146 1.85 -2.02 -3.71
CA SER A 146 1.57 -0.91 -4.61
C SER A 146 2.50 -0.98 -5.82
N VAL A 147 2.09 -0.40 -6.95
CA VAL A 147 2.95 -0.26 -8.14
C VAL A 147 3.42 1.17 -8.23
N SER A 148 4.74 1.37 -8.19
CA SER A 148 5.36 2.66 -8.47
C SER A 148 5.65 2.75 -9.97
N TYR A 149 5.03 3.70 -10.66
CA TYR A 149 5.43 4.06 -12.03
C TYR A 149 6.61 5.03 -11.98
N THR A 150 7.83 4.50 -12.04
CA THR A 150 9.05 5.31 -12.12
C THR A 150 9.31 5.86 -13.53
N HIS A 151 8.55 5.44 -14.54
CA HIS A 151 8.67 5.85 -15.94
C HIS A 151 7.37 6.43 -16.50
N LEU A 152 7.01 7.63 -16.07
CA LEU A 152 6.23 8.55 -16.88
C LEU A 152 7.16 9.57 -17.55
N THR A 153 8.13 9.10 -18.29
CA THR A 153 8.66 9.88 -19.39
C THR A 153 7.65 9.78 -20.50
N LEU A 154 6.83 10.81 -20.67
CA LEU A 154 6.15 11.03 -21.95
C LEU A 154 7.26 11.07 -23.00
N PRO A 155 7.20 10.25 -24.08
CA PRO A 155 8.11 10.46 -25.18
C PRO A 155 7.82 11.86 -25.71
N THR A 156 8.75 12.79 -25.47
CA THR A 156 8.82 14.03 -26.20
C THR A 156 9.22 13.62 -27.61
N THR A 157 8.24 13.43 -28.48
CA THR A 157 8.46 13.45 -29.91
C THR A 157 8.95 14.85 -30.25
N SER A 158 10.26 15.01 -30.29
CA SER A 158 10.87 16.10 -31.02
C SER A 158 10.61 15.86 -32.50
N CYS A 159 9.79 16.70 -33.10
CA CYS A 159 9.82 16.94 -34.52
C CYS A 159 11.01 17.77 -34.87
#